data_19a522af806e7a5645c9a3a238f27fd7
#
_entry.id   19a522af806e7a5645c9a3a238f27fd7
#
_cell.length_a   1.000
_cell.length_b   1.000
_cell.length_c   1.000
_cell.angle_alpha   90.00
_cell.angle_beta   90.00
_cell.angle_gamma   90.00
#
_symmetry.space_group_name_H-M   'P 1'
#
loop_
_entity.id
_entity.type
_entity.pdbx_description
1 polymer ?
#
loop_
_entity_poly.entity_id
_entity_poly.type
_entity_poly.pdbx_seq_one_letter_code
_entity_poly.pdbx_strand_id
1 'polypeptide(L)'
;MDTVADYCEQPIRPIITENYNGKELALGNSGLTLSPKMFPHLESLKGHTLITTDGNTILGADDKAGIAEIMTLVEHLQKESIPHGPISIAFTPDEEIGTGASHFDVELFGADFAYTLDGSTEGELEYENFNACSASFDIHGVSVHPGSAKDTMINACLLAMEINSLLPLHETPRDTEGYEGFYHLINMNGDCGHATLNYIVRDHDTEKFQYRKDKLIDITNELNKKWGENTVELHIKIKYYNMKNIIEEHMHLIDNAKLACERTGLAPIISPIRGGTDGCQLSFRGLPCPDIGTGAYGYHGPYEHISAQSMDKVVNMIIELVRIYSTFSKEK
;
A
#
# COMPACT_ATOMS: atom_id res chain seq x y z
N MET A 1 13.53 6.24 4.73
CA MET A 1 12.29 6.83 5.20
C MET A 1 12.01 8.02 4.34
N ASP A 2 11.04 7.87 3.59
CA ASP A 2 10.51 8.84 2.67
C ASP A 2 9.03 9.05 3.00
N THR A 3 8.43 9.91 2.25
CA THR A 3 7.00 10.14 2.17
C THR A 3 6.68 10.32 0.70
N VAL A 4 5.41 10.20 0.32
CA VAL A 4 5.01 10.55 -1.04
C VAL A 4 5.46 11.97 -1.39
N ALA A 5 5.80 12.18 -2.65
CA ALA A 5 6.29 13.49 -3.14
C ALA A 5 5.17 14.55 -3.24
N ASP A 6 3.91 14.13 -3.20
CA ASP A 6 2.76 15.00 -3.29
C ASP A 6 2.64 15.90 -2.05
N TYR A 7 2.25 17.14 -2.23
CA TYR A 7 2.07 18.10 -1.14
C TYR A 7 3.32 18.33 -0.24
N CYS A 8 4.53 18.13 -0.77
CA CYS A 8 5.80 18.33 -0.06
C CYS A 8 6.55 19.62 -0.44
N GLU A 9 5.93 20.54 -1.13
CA GLU A 9 6.57 21.78 -1.63
C GLU A 9 6.97 22.77 -0.52
N GLN A 10 6.46 22.58 0.70
CA GLN A 10 6.73 23.44 1.84
C GLN A 10 7.13 22.62 3.07
N PRO A 11 7.82 23.24 4.06
CA PRO A 11 8.08 22.57 5.34
C PRO A 11 6.77 22.17 6.03
N ILE A 12 6.74 20.94 6.54
CA ILE A 12 5.61 20.42 7.32
C ILE A 12 5.40 21.28 8.58
N ARG A 13 4.15 21.67 8.82
CA ARG A 13 3.73 22.43 9.99
C ARG A 13 2.65 21.66 10.74
N PRO A 14 3.04 20.78 11.68
CA PRO A 14 2.06 20.01 12.45
C PRO A 14 1.28 20.94 13.38
N ILE A 15 -0.02 20.69 13.49
CA ILE A 15 -0.93 21.34 14.44
C ILE A 15 -1.36 20.30 15.47
N ILE A 16 -1.14 20.62 16.74
CA ILE A 16 -1.54 19.77 17.86
C ILE A 16 -2.82 20.33 18.45
N THR A 17 -3.88 19.52 18.45
CA THR A 17 -5.17 19.87 19.04
C THR A 17 -5.42 18.98 20.25
N GLU A 18 -5.17 19.50 21.44
CA GLU A 18 -5.45 18.80 22.68
C GLU A 18 -6.96 18.70 22.96
N ASN A 19 -7.37 17.59 23.55
CA ASN A 19 -8.75 17.33 23.94
C ASN A 19 -9.73 17.57 22.78
N TYR A 20 -9.45 16.94 21.63
CA TYR A 20 -10.26 17.06 20.43
C TYR A 20 -11.75 16.79 20.72
N ASN A 21 -12.62 17.63 20.22
CA ASN A 21 -14.04 17.62 20.60
C ASN A 21 -14.92 16.70 19.75
N GLY A 22 -14.35 15.97 18.79
CA GLY A 22 -15.08 15.06 17.87
C GLY A 22 -15.84 15.78 16.75
N LYS A 23 -15.57 17.06 16.49
CA LYS A 23 -16.25 17.86 15.47
C LYS A 23 -15.30 18.29 14.36
N GLU A 24 -15.82 19.03 13.41
CA GLU A 24 -15.03 19.64 12.34
C GLU A 24 -13.86 20.46 12.88
N LEU A 25 -12.69 20.28 12.28
CA LEU A 25 -11.45 20.96 12.62
C LEU A 25 -10.87 21.64 11.38
N ALA A 26 -10.71 22.95 11.42
CA ALA A 26 -10.05 23.69 10.35
C ALA A 26 -8.55 23.39 10.34
N LEU A 27 -8.00 23.10 9.17
CA LEU A 27 -6.57 22.84 8.98
C LEU A 27 -5.84 24.17 8.70
N GLY A 28 -5.40 24.82 9.76
CA GLY A 28 -4.71 26.10 9.67
C GLY A 28 -5.52 27.14 8.91
N ASN A 29 -4.87 27.79 7.93
CA ASN A 29 -5.47 28.80 7.06
C ASN A 29 -5.65 28.33 5.61
N SER A 30 -5.57 27.01 5.36
CA SER A 30 -5.67 26.43 4.02
C SER A 30 -7.07 26.51 3.40
N GLY A 31 -8.10 26.73 4.23
CA GLY A 31 -9.51 26.63 3.84
C GLY A 31 -10.04 25.19 3.87
N LEU A 32 -9.20 24.19 4.19
CA LEU A 32 -9.61 22.81 4.35
C LEU A 32 -10.14 22.54 5.76
N THR A 33 -11.07 21.60 5.86
CA THR A 33 -11.69 21.20 7.12
C THR A 33 -11.69 19.69 7.23
N LEU A 34 -11.03 19.17 8.26
CA LEU A 34 -11.10 17.77 8.64
C LEU A 34 -12.45 17.53 9.34
N SER A 35 -13.25 16.59 8.86
CA SER A 35 -14.60 16.40 9.41
C SER A 35 -14.97 14.94 9.61
N PRO A 36 -15.79 14.62 10.65
CA PRO A 36 -16.33 13.27 10.86
C PRO A 36 -17.19 12.77 9.69
N LYS A 37 -17.75 13.67 8.89
CA LYS A 37 -18.48 13.28 7.68
C LYS A 37 -17.57 12.64 6.63
N MET A 38 -16.32 13.13 6.53
CA MET A 38 -15.30 12.60 5.61
C MET A 38 -14.55 11.42 6.24
N PHE A 39 -14.25 11.54 7.52
CA PHE A 39 -13.49 10.56 8.31
C PHE A 39 -14.28 10.17 9.57
N PRO A 40 -15.18 9.16 9.48
CA PRO A 40 -16.10 8.80 10.58
C PRO A 40 -15.39 8.40 11.88
N HIS A 41 -14.19 7.83 11.82
CA HIS A 41 -13.39 7.44 12.99
C HIS A 41 -13.03 8.62 13.91
N LEU A 42 -13.06 9.87 13.40
CA LEU A 42 -12.80 11.07 14.21
C LEU A 42 -13.76 11.20 15.42
N GLU A 43 -14.95 10.64 15.35
CA GLU A 43 -15.88 10.63 16.48
C GLU A 43 -15.34 9.80 17.66
N SER A 44 -14.60 8.73 17.39
CA SER A 44 -13.96 7.88 18.40
C SER A 44 -12.75 8.54 19.05
N LEU A 45 -12.14 9.52 18.38
CA LEU A 45 -10.97 10.27 18.86
C LEU A 45 -11.33 11.46 19.76
N LYS A 46 -12.59 11.61 20.14
CA LYS A 46 -13.00 12.63 21.09
C LYS A 46 -12.25 12.52 22.43
N GLY A 47 -11.65 13.61 22.87
CA GLY A 47 -10.82 13.66 24.07
C GLY A 47 -9.34 13.33 23.82
N HIS A 48 -8.98 12.89 22.62
CA HIS A 48 -7.59 12.64 22.25
C HIS A 48 -6.85 13.93 21.89
N THR A 49 -5.54 13.85 21.88
CA THR A 49 -4.66 14.85 21.29
C THR A 49 -4.47 14.48 19.82
N LEU A 50 -5.05 15.26 18.94
CA LEU A 50 -4.98 15.05 17.49
C LEU A 50 -3.83 15.85 16.90
N ILE A 51 -3.03 15.21 16.06
CA ILE A 51 -1.93 15.80 15.31
C ILE A 51 -2.35 15.84 13.85
N THR A 52 -2.35 17.01 13.24
CA THR A 52 -2.73 17.24 11.83
C THR A 52 -1.69 18.10 11.15
N THR A 53 -1.82 18.30 9.84
CA THR A 53 -1.12 19.35 9.12
C THR A 53 -1.86 20.70 9.24
N ASP A 54 -1.25 21.76 8.71
CA ASP A 54 -1.93 23.04 8.49
C ASP A 54 -2.77 23.06 7.20
N GLY A 55 -2.91 21.91 6.52
CA GLY A 55 -3.68 21.73 5.29
C GLY A 55 -2.94 22.12 4.00
N ASN A 56 -1.65 22.49 4.07
CA ASN A 56 -0.85 22.84 2.90
C ASN A 56 0.15 21.75 2.51
N THR A 57 0.41 20.80 3.40
CA THR A 57 1.32 19.68 3.18
C THR A 57 0.70 18.38 3.68
N ILE A 58 1.32 17.24 3.40
CA ILE A 58 1.11 16.01 4.16
C ILE A 58 1.64 16.20 5.59
N LEU A 59 1.24 15.34 6.52
CA LEU A 59 1.85 15.22 7.85
C LEU A 59 3.11 14.34 7.80
N GLY A 60 3.09 13.31 6.94
CA GLY A 60 4.07 12.24 6.89
C GLY A 60 4.00 11.38 8.16
N ALA A 61 2.80 11.18 8.71
CA ALA A 61 2.56 10.15 9.71
C ALA A 61 2.86 8.77 9.13
N ASP A 62 2.59 8.61 7.86
CA ASP A 62 3.09 7.57 7.00
C ASP A 62 4.51 7.97 6.47
N ASP A 63 5.67 7.37 6.99
CA ASP A 63 5.60 6.48 8.16
C ASP A 63 6.48 7.00 9.32
N LYS A 64 6.41 8.28 9.66
CA LYS A 64 7.09 8.78 10.87
C LYS A 64 6.43 8.29 12.16
N ALA A 65 5.16 7.83 12.09
CA ALA A 65 4.48 7.29 13.25
C ALA A 65 5.13 5.97 13.67
N GLY A 66 5.30 5.02 12.75
CA GLY A 66 5.97 3.75 13.04
C GLY A 66 7.40 3.95 13.58
N ILE A 67 8.13 4.93 13.07
CA ILE A 67 9.45 5.28 13.62
C ILE A 67 9.33 5.73 15.09
N ALA A 68 8.41 6.62 15.39
CA ALA A 68 8.23 7.14 16.75
C ALA A 68 7.81 6.02 17.71
N GLU A 69 6.95 5.12 17.28
CA GLU A 69 6.49 3.95 18.04
C GLU A 69 7.62 2.97 18.32
N ILE A 70 8.41 2.62 17.29
CA ILE A 70 9.58 1.76 17.44
C ILE A 70 10.61 2.39 18.39
N MET A 71 10.89 3.67 18.24
CA MET A 71 11.86 4.35 19.11
C MET A 71 11.35 4.49 20.55
N THR A 72 10.05 4.62 20.74
CA THR A 72 9.42 4.61 22.07
C THR A 72 9.50 3.21 22.69
N LEU A 73 9.27 2.13 21.93
CA LEU A 73 9.53 0.77 22.37
C LEU A 73 10.98 0.62 22.87
N VAL A 74 11.97 1.09 22.11
CA VAL A 74 13.38 1.04 22.50
C VAL A 74 13.61 1.76 23.83
N GLU A 75 13.01 2.92 24.02
CA GLU A 75 13.10 3.68 25.26
C GLU A 75 12.55 2.88 26.45
N HIS A 76 11.38 2.23 26.30
CA HIS A 76 10.81 1.36 27.32
C HIS A 76 11.70 0.16 27.63
N LEU A 77 12.23 -0.52 26.61
CA LEU A 77 13.13 -1.66 26.80
C LEU A 77 14.43 -1.29 27.55
N GLN A 78 14.92 -0.06 27.37
CA GLN A 78 16.10 0.42 28.10
C GLN A 78 15.83 0.86 29.53
N LYS A 79 14.65 1.42 29.79
CA LYS A 79 14.28 1.98 31.10
C LYS A 79 13.60 0.98 32.03
N GLU A 80 12.94 -0.01 31.47
CA GLU A 80 12.12 -0.97 32.19
C GLU A 80 12.69 -2.40 32.03
N SER A 81 12.47 -3.22 33.04
CA SER A 81 12.89 -4.64 33.01
C SER A 81 11.86 -5.49 32.23
N ILE A 82 11.71 -5.20 30.94
CA ILE A 82 10.82 -5.96 30.05
C ILE A 82 11.57 -7.20 29.56
N PRO A 83 11.07 -8.42 29.77
CA PRO A 83 11.68 -9.61 29.19
C PRO A 83 11.59 -9.57 27.65
N HIS A 84 12.71 -9.79 26.99
CA HIS A 84 12.78 -9.87 25.53
C HIS A 84 13.96 -10.72 25.05
N GLY A 85 13.86 -11.27 23.85
CA GLY A 85 14.97 -11.85 23.09
C GLY A 85 15.78 -10.77 22.36
N PRO A 86 16.69 -11.17 21.49
CA PRO A 86 17.34 -10.22 20.56
C PRO A 86 16.30 -9.52 19.68
N ILE A 87 16.42 -8.20 19.55
CA ILE A 87 15.57 -7.38 18.70
C ILE A 87 16.46 -6.62 17.73
N SER A 88 16.21 -6.80 16.44
CA SER A 88 16.83 -6.03 15.37
C SER A 88 15.84 -4.99 14.86
N ILE A 89 16.31 -3.76 14.63
CA ILE A 89 15.50 -2.65 14.12
C ILE A 89 16.15 -2.12 12.86
N ALA A 90 15.33 -1.85 11.84
CA ALA A 90 15.78 -1.23 10.61
C ALA A 90 14.75 -0.21 10.15
N PHE A 91 15.23 0.79 9.43
CA PHE A 91 14.43 1.79 8.74
C PHE A 91 14.84 1.79 7.27
N THR A 92 13.89 1.54 6.38
CA THR A 92 14.12 1.50 4.94
C THR A 92 13.81 2.85 4.29
N PRO A 93 14.61 3.33 3.33
CA PRO A 93 14.24 4.44 2.45
C PRO A 93 13.44 3.93 1.25
N ASP A 94 12.82 4.84 0.49
CA ASP A 94 12.22 4.55 -0.82
C ASP A 94 11.08 3.51 -0.79
N GLU A 95 10.34 3.39 0.34
CA GLU A 95 9.17 2.54 0.46
C GLU A 95 8.09 2.99 -0.52
N GLU A 96 7.79 4.28 -0.56
CA GLU A 96 6.73 4.91 -1.35
C GLU A 96 6.86 4.73 -2.87
N ILE A 97 8.05 4.42 -3.35
CA ILE A 97 8.29 4.04 -4.74
C ILE A 97 8.44 2.53 -4.94
N GLY A 98 8.20 1.74 -3.89
CA GLY A 98 8.21 0.27 -3.90
C GLY A 98 9.60 -0.33 -4.05
N THR A 99 10.64 0.34 -3.58
CA THR A 99 12.03 -0.14 -3.66
C THR A 99 12.72 -0.23 -2.30
N GLY A 100 12.02 0.05 -1.20
CA GLY A 100 12.57 0.10 0.15
C GLY A 100 13.33 -1.15 0.56
N ALA A 101 12.73 -2.32 0.36
CA ALA A 101 13.36 -3.60 0.67
C ALA A 101 14.36 -4.10 -0.39
N SER A 102 14.53 -3.41 -1.52
CA SER A 102 15.32 -3.92 -2.66
C SER A 102 16.78 -4.21 -2.33
N HIS A 103 17.38 -3.40 -1.48
CA HIS A 103 18.77 -3.51 -1.06
C HIS A 103 18.94 -3.93 0.41
N PHE A 104 17.85 -4.32 1.06
CA PHE A 104 17.88 -4.74 2.45
C PHE A 104 18.66 -6.05 2.60
N ASP A 105 19.66 -6.08 3.46
CA ASP A 105 20.45 -7.28 3.71
C ASP A 105 19.79 -8.14 4.80
N VAL A 106 18.97 -9.10 4.37
CA VAL A 106 18.23 -9.99 5.27
C VAL A 106 19.17 -10.87 6.10
N GLU A 107 20.30 -11.32 5.52
CA GLU A 107 21.27 -12.16 6.22
C GLU A 107 21.98 -11.36 7.32
N LEU A 108 22.42 -10.14 7.01
CA LEU A 108 23.06 -9.25 7.98
C LEU A 108 22.06 -8.83 9.09
N PHE A 109 20.79 -8.60 8.75
CA PHE A 109 19.74 -8.28 9.71
C PHE A 109 19.55 -9.39 10.72
N GLY A 110 19.64 -10.65 10.30
CA GLY A 110 19.81 -11.83 11.14
C GLY A 110 18.60 -12.18 12.00
N ALA A 111 17.41 -11.71 11.64
CA ALA A 111 16.16 -12.06 12.32
C ALA A 111 15.47 -13.26 11.66
N ASP A 112 14.78 -14.07 12.44
CA ASP A 112 13.99 -15.22 11.94
C ASP A 112 12.67 -14.77 11.30
N PHE A 113 12.13 -13.64 11.73
CA PHE A 113 10.90 -13.00 11.26
C PHE A 113 10.89 -11.52 11.68
N ALA A 114 9.99 -10.75 11.13
CA ALA A 114 9.86 -9.32 11.44
C ALA A 114 8.38 -8.87 11.40
N TYR A 115 8.15 -7.62 11.73
CA TYR A 115 6.93 -6.87 11.50
C TYR A 115 7.32 -5.51 10.92
N THR A 116 6.58 -5.01 9.96
CA THR A 116 6.58 -3.58 9.62
C THR A 116 5.54 -2.86 10.48
N LEU A 117 5.77 -1.60 10.79
CA LEU A 117 4.82 -0.68 11.44
C LEU A 117 4.54 0.42 10.43
N ASP A 118 3.66 0.16 9.47
CA ASP A 118 3.39 1.02 8.31
C ASP A 118 1.91 0.92 7.86
N GLY A 119 1.11 0.18 8.63
CA GLY A 119 -0.31 0.01 8.39
C GLY A 119 -1.16 1.17 8.90
N SER A 120 -2.47 1.05 8.74
CA SER A 120 -3.45 2.11 8.99
C SER A 120 -3.86 2.22 10.46
N THR A 121 -4.99 1.64 10.76
CA THR A 121 -5.69 1.77 12.05
C THR A 121 -4.96 1.03 13.16
N GLU A 122 -4.97 1.58 14.38
CA GLU A 122 -4.43 0.86 15.55
C GLU A 122 -5.16 -0.48 15.77
N GLY A 123 -4.39 -1.56 15.90
CA GLY A 123 -4.89 -2.94 16.00
C GLY A 123 -5.09 -3.64 14.66
N GLU A 124 -4.82 -2.97 13.55
CA GLU A 124 -4.80 -3.59 12.22
C GLU A 124 -3.58 -4.48 12.05
N LEU A 125 -3.81 -5.66 11.50
CA LEU A 125 -2.81 -6.69 11.23
C LEU A 125 -3.00 -7.18 9.81
N GLU A 126 -2.02 -6.96 8.98
CA GLU A 126 -2.11 -7.18 7.55
C GLU A 126 -1.05 -8.20 7.11
N TYR A 127 -1.51 -9.28 6.50
CA TYR A 127 -0.65 -10.36 6.01
C TYR A 127 -1.04 -10.85 4.62
N GLU A 128 -1.96 -10.13 3.99
CA GLU A 128 -2.38 -10.31 2.62
C GLU A 128 -2.24 -8.99 1.86
N ASN A 129 -1.62 -9.01 0.71
CA ASN A 129 -1.50 -7.88 -0.18
C ASN A 129 -1.86 -8.27 -1.61
N PHE A 130 -2.00 -7.33 -2.53
CA PHE A 130 -2.21 -7.66 -3.92
C PHE A 130 -1.04 -8.42 -4.54
N ASN A 131 -1.33 -9.34 -5.48
CA ASN A 131 -0.41 -9.63 -6.58
C ASN A 131 -0.45 -8.45 -7.56
N ALA A 132 0.67 -8.06 -8.12
CA ALA A 132 0.77 -6.86 -8.92
C ALA A 132 1.64 -7.02 -10.15
N CYS A 133 1.17 -6.48 -11.28
CA CYS A 133 2.01 -6.22 -12.44
C CYS A 133 1.69 -4.88 -13.08
N SER A 134 2.67 -4.35 -13.81
CA SER A 134 2.41 -3.34 -14.84
C SER A 134 2.24 -4.04 -16.19
N ALA A 135 1.34 -3.52 -17.01
CA ALA A 135 1.14 -3.96 -18.38
C ALA A 135 1.19 -2.75 -19.30
N SER A 136 2.07 -2.79 -20.30
CA SER A 136 2.20 -1.75 -21.29
C SER A 136 1.88 -2.31 -22.66
N PHE A 137 0.97 -1.66 -23.37
CA PHE A 137 0.72 -1.92 -24.78
C PHE A 137 1.46 -0.88 -25.62
N ASP A 138 2.18 -1.36 -26.62
CA ASP A 138 2.78 -0.59 -27.66
C ASP A 138 2.05 -0.90 -28.98
N ILE A 139 1.45 0.11 -29.61
CA ILE A 139 0.51 -0.07 -30.70
C ILE A 139 1.06 0.62 -31.95
N HIS A 140 1.28 -0.16 -32.99
CA HIS A 140 1.83 0.29 -34.27
C HIS A 140 0.72 0.47 -35.32
N GLY A 141 0.43 1.71 -35.66
CA GLY A 141 -0.55 2.07 -36.67
C GLY A 141 0.08 2.21 -38.06
N VAL A 142 -0.79 2.32 -39.05
CA VAL A 142 -0.43 2.68 -40.42
C VAL A 142 -1.10 4.02 -40.77
N SER A 143 -0.32 5.08 -40.76
CA SER A 143 -0.82 6.43 -41.10
C SER A 143 -0.75 6.67 -42.58
N VAL A 144 -1.88 7.06 -43.19
CA VAL A 144 -2.01 7.46 -44.59
C VAL A 144 -2.93 8.68 -44.68
N HIS A 145 -2.96 9.33 -45.87
CA HIS A 145 -3.83 10.48 -46.08
C HIS A 145 -5.32 10.10 -45.85
N PRO A 146 -6.06 10.81 -44.99
CA PRO A 146 -7.42 10.41 -44.57
C PRO A 146 -8.39 10.21 -45.76
N GLY A 147 -8.24 10.99 -46.83
CA GLY A 147 -9.07 10.88 -48.03
C GLY A 147 -8.86 9.59 -48.83
N SER A 148 -7.78 8.84 -48.59
CA SER A 148 -7.45 7.56 -49.23
C SER A 148 -7.20 6.44 -48.24
N ALA A 149 -7.71 6.56 -47.03
CA ALA A 149 -7.42 5.70 -45.92
C ALA A 149 -8.20 4.37 -45.89
N LYS A 150 -9.23 4.23 -46.74
CA LYS A 150 -10.08 3.04 -46.77
C LYS A 150 -9.25 1.78 -47.02
N ASP A 151 -9.45 0.79 -46.15
CA ASP A 151 -8.81 -0.53 -46.18
C ASP A 151 -7.26 -0.52 -46.06
N THR A 152 -6.68 0.65 -45.68
CA THR A 152 -5.22 0.82 -45.56
C THR A 152 -4.81 1.37 -44.20
N MET A 153 -5.54 2.38 -43.69
CA MET A 153 -5.17 3.03 -42.44
C MET A 153 -5.43 2.10 -41.26
N ILE A 154 -4.47 2.00 -40.36
CA ILE A 154 -4.63 1.44 -39.03
C ILE A 154 -4.35 2.56 -38.02
N ASN A 155 -5.38 3.03 -37.33
CA ASN A 155 -5.26 4.15 -36.42
C ASN A 155 -4.94 3.61 -34.99
N ALA A 156 -3.72 3.83 -34.53
CA ALA A 156 -3.24 3.33 -33.24
C ALA A 156 -4.06 3.88 -32.04
N CYS A 157 -4.50 5.14 -32.09
CA CYS A 157 -5.37 5.70 -31.07
C CYS A 157 -6.73 4.97 -30.96
N LEU A 158 -7.31 4.60 -32.12
CA LEU A 158 -8.58 3.84 -32.11
C LEU A 158 -8.38 2.41 -31.57
N LEU A 159 -7.25 1.77 -31.88
CA LEU A 159 -6.90 0.48 -31.30
C LEU A 159 -6.67 0.57 -29.78
N ALA A 160 -6.03 1.63 -29.30
CA ALA A 160 -5.89 1.88 -27.88
C ALA A 160 -7.25 1.97 -27.17
N MET A 161 -8.22 2.66 -27.75
CA MET A 161 -9.59 2.72 -27.26
C MET A 161 -10.29 1.35 -27.33
N GLU A 162 -10.07 0.58 -28.40
CA GLU A 162 -10.61 -0.79 -28.57
C GLU A 162 -10.08 -1.71 -27.46
N ILE A 163 -8.76 -1.70 -27.18
CA ILE A 163 -8.15 -2.46 -26.07
C ILE A 163 -8.84 -2.15 -24.75
N ASN A 164 -8.96 -0.87 -24.40
CA ASN A 164 -9.62 -0.47 -23.17
C ASN A 164 -11.09 -0.93 -23.10
N SER A 165 -11.80 -0.92 -24.22
CA SER A 165 -13.21 -1.34 -24.28
C SER A 165 -13.43 -2.86 -24.15
N LEU A 166 -12.39 -3.67 -24.38
CA LEU A 166 -12.42 -5.13 -24.24
C LEU A 166 -12.14 -5.60 -22.80
N LEU A 167 -11.72 -4.69 -21.93
CA LEU A 167 -11.56 -4.94 -20.49
C LEU A 167 -12.90 -4.77 -19.76
N PRO A 168 -13.09 -5.47 -18.62
CA PRO A 168 -14.31 -5.36 -17.82
C PRO A 168 -14.53 -3.94 -17.31
N LEU A 169 -15.70 -3.36 -17.61
CA LEU A 169 -16.01 -1.95 -17.36
C LEU A 169 -15.96 -1.55 -15.88
N HIS A 170 -16.32 -2.47 -14.97
CA HIS A 170 -16.44 -2.21 -13.54
C HIS A 170 -15.30 -2.81 -12.72
N GLU A 171 -14.26 -3.34 -13.36
CA GLU A 171 -13.07 -3.82 -12.68
C GLU A 171 -11.99 -2.72 -12.68
N THR A 172 -12.33 -1.60 -12.07
CA THR A 172 -11.47 -0.41 -11.94
C THR A 172 -11.28 -0.04 -10.46
N PRO A 173 -10.25 0.74 -10.09
CA PRO A 173 -10.08 1.18 -8.69
C PRO A 173 -11.30 1.92 -8.12
N ARG A 174 -12.07 2.59 -8.98
CA ARG A 174 -13.28 3.32 -8.59
C ARG A 174 -14.42 2.39 -8.19
N ASP A 175 -14.50 1.20 -8.80
CA ASP A 175 -15.67 0.32 -8.73
C ASP A 175 -15.38 -0.94 -7.90
N THR A 176 -14.19 -1.06 -7.30
CA THR A 176 -13.75 -2.25 -6.57
C THR A 176 -13.31 -1.94 -5.15
N GLU A 177 -13.57 -2.87 -4.21
CA GLU A 177 -13.20 -2.78 -2.80
C GLU A 177 -12.72 -4.14 -2.24
N GLY A 178 -12.21 -4.13 -1.00
CA GLY A 178 -11.78 -5.34 -0.29
C GLY A 178 -10.81 -6.19 -1.14
N TYR A 179 -11.20 -7.43 -1.39
CA TYR A 179 -10.41 -8.42 -2.14
C TYR A 179 -10.56 -8.34 -3.67
N GLU A 180 -11.39 -7.41 -4.17
CA GLU A 180 -11.63 -7.31 -5.61
C GLU A 180 -10.45 -6.70 -6.34
N GLY A 181 -10.00 -7.40 -7.38
CA GLY A 181 -8.91 -6.94 -8.25
C GLY A 181 -9.38 -6.00 -9.35
N PHE A 182 -8.44 -5.34 -10.03
CA PHE A 182 -8.76 -4.34 -11.04
C PHE A 182 -7.69 -4.23 -12.14
N TYR A 183 -8.09 -3.55 -13.23
CA TYR A 183 -7.24 -2.95 -14.24
C TYR A 183 -7.30 -1.43 -14.09
N HIS A 184 -6.17 -0.78 -13.90
CA HIS A 184 -6.11 0.68 -13.79
C HIS A 184 -5.28 1.27 -14.93
N LEU A 185 -5.93 1.96 -15.86
CA LEU A 185 -5.26 2.73 -16.90
C LEU A 185 -4.61 3.96 -16.26
N ILE A 186 -3.28 3.98 -16.19
CA ILE A 186 -2.50 5.11 -15.64
C ILE A 186 -2.40 6.24 -16.62
N ASN A 187 -2.03 5.90 -17.87
CA ASN A 187 -1.91 6.88 -18.94
C ASN A 187 -2.12 6.25 -20.31
N MET A 188 -2.49 7.09 -21.25
CA MET A 188 -2.60 6.78 -22.67
C MET A 188 -1.98 7.95 -23.44
N ASN A 189 -1.13 7.63 -24.42
CA ASN A 189 -0.51 8.63 -25.27
C ASN A 189 -0.43 8.12 -26.70
N GLY A 190 -0.53 8.99 -27.70
CA GLY A 190 -0.34 8.56 -29.07
C GLY A 190 -0.98 9.44 -30.13
N ASP A 191 -0.79 8.98 -31.38
CA ASP A 191 -1.38 9.53 -32.62
C ASP A 191 -1.87 8.40 -33.54
N CYS A 192 -2.11 8.69 -34.80
CA CYS A 192 -2.58 7.70 -35.76
C CYS A 192 -1.55 6.59 -36.03
N GLY A 193 -0.25 6.93 -36.00
CA GLY A 193 0.83 5.99 -36.33
C GLY A 193 1.34 5.17 -35.18
N HIS A 194 1.19 5.68 -33.95
CA HIS A 194 1.71 5.02 -32.77
C HIS A 194 0.91 5.42 -31.50
N ALA A 195 0.63 4.47 -30.62
CA ALA A 195 0.01 4.75 -29.32
C ALA A 195 0.52 3.82 -28.23
N THR A 196 0.48 4.28 -27.00
CA THR A 196 0.82 3.50 -25.80
C THR A 196 -0.29 3.55 -24.78
N LEU A 197 -0.51 2.42 -24.08
CA LEU A 197 -1.37 2.31 -22.91
C LEU A 197 -0.57 1.71 -21.76
N ASN A 198 -0.64 2.30 -20.58
CA ASN A 198 0.02 1.76 -19.40
C ASN A 198 -1.01 1.46 -18.31
N TYR A 199 -1.04 0.20 -17.87
CA TYR A 199 -1.93 -0.30 -16.82
C TYR A 199 -1.16 -0.76 -15.60
N ILE A 200 -1.79 -0.62 -14.43
CA ILE A 200 -1.54 -1.43 -13.25
C ILE A 200 -2.63 -2.50 -13.19
N VAL A 201 -2.23 -3.75 -12.95
CA VAL A 201 -3.14 -4.88 -12.76
C VAL A 201 -2.91 -5.46 -11.37
N ARG A 202 -3.99 -5.64 -10.63
CA ARG A 202 -3.99 -6.07 -9.23
C ARG A 202 -5.03 -7.14 -8.98
N ASP A 203 -4.70 -8.14 -8.17
CA ASP A 203 -5.65 -9.07 -7.57
C ASP A 203 -5.03 -9.76 -6.35
N HIS A 204 -5.80 -10.00 -5.28
CA HIS A 204 -5.32 -10.77 -4.13
C HIS A 204 -5.19 -12.26 -4.45
N ASP A 205 -6.10 -12.79 -5.25
CA ASP A 205 -6.13 -14.18 -5.64
C ASP A 205 -5.16 -14.44 -6.80
N THR A 206 -4.30 -15.44 -6.64
CA THR A 206 -3.26 -15.77 -7.63
C THR A 206 -3.84 -16.28 -8.94
N GLU A 207 -4.94 -17.07 -8.92
CA GLU A 207 -5.57 -17.60 -10.13
C GLU A 207 -6.30 -16.48 -10.89
N LYS A 208 -7.01 -15.59 -10.17
CA LYS A 208 -7.64 -14.41 -10.78
C LYS A 208 -6.60 -13.45 -11.33
N PHE A 209 -5.49 -13.26 -10.64
CA PHE A 209 -4.39 -12.44 -11.15
C PHE A 209 -3.80 -13.03 -12.43
N GLN A 210 -3.64 -14.36 -12.51
CA GLN A 210 -3.21 -15.02 -13.74
C GLN A 210 -4.26 -14.83 -14.85
N TYR A 211 -5.55 -15.05 -14.54
CA TYR A 211 -6.64 -14.81 -15.49
C TYR A 211 -6.63 -13.37 -16.06
N ARG A 212 -6.34 -12.36 -15.21
CA ARG A 212 -6.23 -10.97 -15.66
C ARG A 212 -5.10 -10.77 -16.65
N LYS A 213 -3.95 -11.38 -16.43
CA LYS A 213 -2.83 -11.33 -17.37
C LYS A 213 -3.15 -12.05 -18.69
N ASP A 214 -3.77 -13.22 -18.60
CA ASP A 214 -4.18 -14.00 -19.77
C ASP A 214 -5.19 -13.23 -20.62
N LYS A 215 -6.12 -12.51 -19.98
CA LYS A 215 -7.07 -11.63 -20.70
C LYS A 215 -6.36 -10.56 -21.53
N LEU A 216 -5.28 -9.93 -21.03
CA LEU A 216 -4.50 -8.96 -21.78
C LEU A 216 -3.78 -9.61 -22.97
N ILE A 217 -3.25 -10.82 -22.78
CA ILE A 217 -2.60 -11.62 -23.83
C ILE A 217 -3.60 -11.98 -24.92
N ASP A 218 -4.80 -12.43 -24.52
CA ASP A 218 -5.86 -12.78 -25.47
C ASP A 218 -6.30 -11.59 -26.32
N ILE A 219 -6.50 -10.42 -25.70
CA ILE A 219 -6.81 -9.16 -26.41
C ILE A 219 -5.71 -8.84 -27.43
N THR A 220 -4.45 -8.95 -27.05
CA THR A 220 -3.30 -8.74 -27.93
C THR A 220 -3.34 -9.68 -29.14
N ASN A 221 -3.56 -10.96 -28.89
CA ASN A 221 -3.61 -11.99 -29.94
C ASN A 221 -4.80 -11.78 -30.91
N GLU A 222 -5.98 -11.42 -30.39
CA GLU A 222 -7.17 -11.14 -31.20
C GLU A 222 -6.94 -9.92 -32.12
N LEU A 223 -6.35 -8.84 -31.58
CA LEU A 223 -6.08 -7.64 -32.37
C LEU A 223 -4.98 -7.88 -33.41
N ASN A 224 -3.93 -8.61 -33.08
CA ASN A 224 -2.89 -8.97 -34.05
C ASN A 224 -3.44 -9.88 -35.16
N LYS A 225 -4.35 -10.79 -34.85
CA LYS A 225 -5.04 -11.59 -35.86
C LYS A 225 -5.91 -10.76 -36.80
N LYS A 226 -6.53 -9.69 -36.27
CA LYS A 226 -7.43 -8.80 -37.03
C LYS A 226 -6.68 -7.78 -37.89
N TRP A 227 -5.59 -7.21 -37.35
CA TRP A 227 -4.92 -6.04 -37.93
C TRP A 227 -3.54 -6.33 -38.50
N GLY A 228 -2.97 -7.49 -38.24
CA GLY A 228 -1.63 -7.90 -38.66
C GLY A 228 -0.71 -8.19 -37.47
N GLU A 229 0.25 -9.08 -37.70
CA GLU A 229 1.25 -9.44 -36.67
C GLU A 229 2.04 -8.21 -36.23
N ASN A 230 2.31 -8.10 -34.94
CA ASN A 230 3.06 -7.01 -34.29
C ASN A 230 2.38 -5.63 -34.38
N THR A 231 1.08 -5.58 -34.70
CA THR A 231 0.32 -4.31 -34.59
C THR A 231 0.16 -3.90 -33.14
N VAL A 232 0.04 -4.85 -32.22
CA VAL A 232 -0.03 -4.62 -30.77
C VAL A 232 1.03 -5.47 -30.09
N GLU A 233 1.93 -4.85 -29.35
CA GLU A 233 2.90 -5.50 -28.49
C GLU A 233 2.51 -5.31 -27.02
N LEU A 234 2.55 -6.39 -26.23
CA LEU A 234 2.22 -6.36 -24.80
C LEU A 234 3.44 -6.70 -23.96
N HIS A 235 3.78 -5.83 -23.03
CA HIS A 235 4.84 -6.03 -22.06
C HIS A 235 4.25 -6.12 -20.64
N ILE A 236 4.36 -7.28 -20.01
CA ILE A 236 3.93 -7.49 -18.61
C ILE A 236 5.16 -7.60 -17.72
N LYS A 237 5.22 -6.79 -16.68
CA LYS A 237 6.28 -6.83 -15.65
C LYS A 237 5.67 -7.06 -14.27
N ILE A 238 5.94 -8.21 -13.67
CA ILE A 238 5.55 -8.48 -12.30
C ILE A 238 6.29 -7.51 -11.36
N LYS A 239 5.55 -6.99 -10.39
CA LYS A 239 6.07 -6.08 -9.38
C LYS A 239 6.28 -6.79 -8.05
N TYR A 240 5.26 -7.47 -7.56
CA TYR A 240 5.29 -8.26 -6.32
C TYR A 240 4.12 -9.26 -6.33
N TYR A 241 4.18 -10.18 -5.38
CA TYR A 241 3.14 -11.19 -5.14
C TYR A 241 2.53 -11.01 -3.76
N ASN A 242 1.38 -11.62 -3.52
CA ASN A 242 0.73 -11.68 -2.21
C ASN A 242 1.58 -12.52 -1.23
N MET A 243 1.95 -11.93 -0.09
CA MET A 243 2.75 -12.61 0.94
C MET A 243 1.98 -13.65 1.75
N LYS A 244 0.67 -13.73 1.59
CA LYS A 244 -0.22 -14.63 2.33
C LYS A 244 0.34 -16.05 2.46
N ASN A 245 0.71 -16.67 1.36
CA ASN A 245 1.19 -18.07 1.36
C ASN A 245 2.46 -18.26 2.20
N ILE A 246 3.28 -17.22 2.31
CA ILE A 246 4.48 -17.25 3.17
C ILE A 246 4.08 -17.10 4.63
N ILE A 247 3.22 -16.13 4.94
CA ILE A 247 2.80 -15.86 6.31
C ILE A 247 1.94 -17.01 6.87
N GLU A 248 1.16 -17.72 6.04
CA GLU A 248 0.39 -18.90 6.47
C GLU A 248 1.29 -20.03 7.02
N GLU A 249 2.54 -20.12 6.60
CA GLU A 249 3.53 -21.03 7.19
C GLU A 249 4.09 -20.52 8.53
N HIS A 250 3.79 -19.26 8.89
CA HIS A 250 4.27 -18.56 10.07
C HIS A 250 3.14 -17.89 10.88
N MET A 251 1.97 -18.55 10.98
CA MET A 251 0.78 -17.97 11.62
C MET A 251 0.96 -17.52 13.06
N HIS A 252 2.01 -18.01 13.75
CA HIS A 252 2.37 -17.48 15.07
C HIS A 252 2.60 -15.96 15.05
N LEU A 253 2.97 -15.36 13.92
CA LEU A 253 3.12 -13.91 13.78
C LEU A 253 1.77 -13.21 13.98
N ILE A 254 0.75 -13.71 13.32
CA ILE A 254 -0.59 -13.14 13.38
C ILE A 254 -1.28 -13.48 14.72
N ASP A 255 -1.14 -14.71 15.19
CA ASP A 255 -1.78 -15.14 16.45
C ASP A 255 -1.19 -14.42 17.67
N ASN A 256 0.12 -14.22 17.71
CA ASN A 256 0.78 -13.47 18.77
C ASN A 256 0.44 -11.97 18.71
N ALA A 257 0.36 -11.39 17.51
CA ALA A 257 -0.06 -10.00 17.35
C ALA A 257 -1.52 -9.78 17.76
N LYS A 258 -2.44 -10.69 17.41
CA LYS A 258 -3.83 -10.69 17.92
C LYS A 258 -3.87 -10.76 19.43
N LEU A 259 -3.11 -11.67 20.04
CA LEU A 259 -3.04 -11.82 21.48
C LEU A 259 -2.50 -10.55 22.15
N ALA A 260 -1.51 -9.88 21.56
CA ALA A 260 -0.97 -8.62 22.04
C ALA A 260 -2.03 -7.50 21.98
N CYS A 261 -2.79 -7.39 20.88
CA CYS A 261 -3.93 -6.48 20.79
C CYS A 261 -4.94 -6.73 21.91
N GLU A 262 -5.41 -7.97 22.07
CA GLU A 262 -6.41 -8.33 23.07
C GLU A 262 -5.96 -8.02 24.50
N ARG A 263 -4.70 -8.31 24.84
CA ARG A 263 -4.13 -8.05 26.17
C ARG A 263 -3.97 -6.56 26.47
N THR A 264 -3.86 -5.73 25.46
CA THR A 264 -3.74 -4.27 25.59
C THR A 264 -5.07 -3.54 25.36
N GLY A 265 -6.15 -4.29 25.16
CA GLY A 265 -7.50 -3.73 24.99
C GLY A 265 -7.78 -3.19 23.60
N LEU A 266 -6.93 -3.51 22.61
CA LEU A 266 -7.21 -3.28 21.18
C LEU A 266 -8.03 -4.43 20.61
N ALA A 267 -8.96 -4.11 19.73
CA ALA A 267 -9.62 -5.12 18.91
C ALA A 267 -8.72 -5.44 17.70
N PRO A 268 -8.28 -6.69 17.50
CA PRO A 268 -7.52 -7.03 16.32
C PRO A 268 -8.39 -6.94 15.06
N ILE A 269 -7.90 -6.25 14.04
CA ILE A 269 -8.55 -6.07 12.75
C ILE A 269 -7.68 -6.75 11.69
N ILE A 270 -8.23 -7.72 10.99
CA ILE A 270 -7.55 -8.36 9.85
C ILE A 270 -8.11 -7.76 8.58
N SER A 271 -7.27 -7.08 7.83
CA SER A 271 -7.64 -6.50 6.53
C SER A 271 -6.58 -6.82 5.46
N PRO A 272 -6.99 -6.88 4.19
CA PRO A 272 -6.07 -7.04 3.09
C PRO A 272 -5.52 -5.69 2.65
N ILE A 273 -4.22 -5.62 2.39
CA ILE A 273 -3.58 -4.44 1.81
C ILE A 273 -3.95 -4.34 0.32
N ARG A 274 -4.53 -3.23 -0.10
CA ARG A 274 -4.82 -2.97 -1.54
C ARG A 274 -3.64 -2.36 -2.28
N GLY A 275 -2.44 -2.67 -1.86
CA GLY A 275 -1.16 -2.22 -2.37
C GLY A 275 -0.08 -3.28 -2.23
N GLY A 276 1.15 -2.85 -2.14
CA GLY A 276 2.31 -3.63 -1.71
C GLY A 276 2.97 -2.91 -0.55
N THR A 277 3.80 -3.59 0.21
CA THR A 277 4.57 -3.05 1.33
C THR A 277 5.98 -3.60 1.29
N ASP A 278 6.89 -3.01 2.04
CA ASP A 278 8.21 -3.57 2.25
C ASP A 278 8.12 -4.96 2.89
N GLY A 279 7.14 -5.19 3.78
CA GLY A 279 6.89 -6.48 4.40
C GLY A 279 6.64 -7.61 3.40
N CYS A 280 5.89 -7.33 2.31
CA CYS A 280 5.68 -8.34 1.28
C CYS A 280 6.98 -8.67 0.53
N GLN A 281 7.82 -7.69 0.23
CA GLN A 281 9.11 -7.93 -0.44
C GLN A 281 10.09 -8.69 0.47
N LEU A 282 10.16 -8.32 1.74
CA LEU A 282 10.99 -9.01 2.75
C LEU A 282 10.56 -10.46 2.93
N SER A 283 9.25 -10.72 2.96
CA SER A 283 8.70 -12.07 3.06
C SER A 283 9.19 -12.98 1.93
N PHE A 284 9.17 -12.50 0.67
CA PHE A 284 9.70 -13.24 -0.48
C PHE A 284 11.23 -13.37 -0.50
N ARG A 285 11.93 -12.62 0.33
CA ARG A 285 13.39 -12.70 0.51
C ARG A 285 13.80 -13.54 1.71
N GLY A 286 12.86 -14.25 2.33
CA GLY A 286 13.10 -15.19 3.42
C GLY A 286 12.98 -14.60 4.83
N LEU A 287 12.42 -13.40 4.97
CA LEU A 287 12.09 -12.77 6.23
C LEU A 287 10.56 -12.57 6.32
N PRO A 288 9.79 -13.53 6.84
CA PRO A 288 8.34 -13.40 7.01
C PRO A 288 8.00 -12.14 7.81
N CYS A 289 7.22 -11.22 7.21
CA CYS A 289 7.07 -9.87 7.75
C CYS A 289 5.66 -9.33 7.45
N PRO A 290 4.64 -9.62 8.31
CA PRO A 290 3.34 -8.96 8.23
C PRO A 290 3.42 -7.51 8.71
N ASP A 291 2.36 -6.74 8.44
CA ASP A 291 2.28 -5.33 8.78
C ASP A 291 1.35 -5.06 9.96
N ILE A 292 1.66 -4.01 10.73
CA ILE A 292 0.92 -3.55 11.90
C ILE A 292 0.52 -2.09 11.70
N GLY A 293 -0.75 -1.77 12.01
CA GLY A 293 -1.29 -0.43 11.90
C GLY A 293 -0.74 0.53 12.95
N THR A 294 -0.35 1.72 12.51
CA THR A 294 0.23 2.80 13.34
C THR A 294 -0.81 3.73 13.96
N GLY A 295 -2.07 3.62 13.56
CA GLY A 295 -3.15 4.51 14.03
C GLY A 295 -3.25 5.86 13.32
N ALA A 296 -2.63 6.00 12.13
CA ALA A 296 -2.73 7.18 11.29
C ALA A 296 -3.81 7.03 10.21
N TYR A 297 -4.23 8.13 9.63
CA TYR A 297 -5.31 8.20 8.65
C TYR A 297 -5.11 9.34 7.65
N GLY A 298 -5.78 9.22 6.50
CA GLY A 298 -5.83 10.29 5.50
C GLY A 298 -4.53 10.49 4.74
N TYR A 299 -3.79 9.41 4.57
CA TYR A 299 -2.48 9.35 3.92
C TYR A 299 -2.43 10.05 2.56
N HIS A 300 -1.22 10.39 2.15
CA HIS A 300 -0.90 10.94 0.82
C HIS A 300 -1.62 12.25 0.50
N GLY A 301 -2.04 13.01 1.54
CA GLY A 301 -2.74 14.26 1.33
C GLY A 301 -2.81 15.19 2.54
N PRO A 302 -3.37 16.37 2.35
CA PRO A 302 -3.40 17.41 3.40
C PRO A 302 -4.38 17.12 4.55
N TYR A 303 -5.12 16.02 4.49
CA TYR A 303 -6.00 15.53 5.55
C TYR A 303 -5.33 14.51 6.47
N GLU A 304 -4.07 14.23 6.26
CA GLU A 304 -3.33 13.26 7.06
C GLU A 304 -3.31 13.66 8.55
N HIS A 305 -3.64 12.71 9.40
CA HIS A 305 -3.76 12.95 10.84
C HIS A 305 -3.55 11.67 11.65
N ILE A 306 -3.13 11.85 12.90
CA ILE A 306 -2.95 10.78 13.86
C ILE A 306 -3.27 11.27 15.27
N SER A 307 -3.65 10.38 16.18
CA SER A 307 -3.82 10.70 17.59
C SER A 307 -2.66 10.17 18.43
N ALA A 308 -2.18 10.98 19.37
CA ALA A 308 -1.13 10.57 20.29
C ALA A 308 -1.54 9.31 21.08
N GLN A 309 -2.80 9.21 21.48
CA GLN A 309 -3.32 8.07 22.23
C GLN A 309 -3.43 6.81 21.36
N SER A 310 -3.64 6.93 20.05
CA SER A 310 -3.56 5.78 19.12
C SER A 310 -2.13 5.27 19.04
N MET A 311 -1.15 6.15 18.90
CA MET A 311 0.28 5.77 18.94
C MET A 311 0.65 5.09 20.27
N ASP A 312 0.22 5.65 21.42
CA ASP A 312 0.45 5.02 22.75
C ASP A 312 -0.12 3.61 22.83
N LYS A 313 -1.29 3.35 22.21
CA LYS A 313 -1.88 2.01 22.16
C LYS A 313 -1.04 1.05 21.33
N VAL A 314 -0.55 1.50 20.18
CA VAL A 314 0.35 0.70 19.33
C VAL A 314 1.65 0.40 20.06
N VAL A 315 2.27 1.37 20.73
CA VAL A 315 3.47 1.16 21.56
C VAL A 315 3.21 0.10 22.64
N ASN A 316 2.09 0.19 23.35
CA ASN A 316 1.74 -0.82 24.37
C ASN A 316 1.54 -2.20 23.75
N MET A 317 0.94 -2.28 22.56
CA MET A 317 0.74 -3.54 21.85
C MET A 317 2.07 -4.16 21.42
N ILE A 318 3.00 -3.40 20.84
CA ILE A 318 4.30 -3.95 20.44
C ILE A 318 5.17 -4.32 21.65
N ILE A 319 5.07 -3.61 22.78
CA ILE A 319 5.70 -4.03 24.05
C ILE A 319 5.14 -5.39 24.51
N GLU A 320 3.82 -5.58 24.47
CA GLU A 320 3.21 -6.86 24.83
C GLU A 320 3.57 -7.98 23.86
N LEU A 321 3.66 -7.66 22.56
CA LEU A 321 4.13 -8.59 21.53
C LEU A 321 5.56 -9.07 21.83
N VAL A 322 6.46 -8.17 22.20
CA VAL A 322 7.82 -8.49 22.62
C VAL A 322 7.82 -9.40 23.85
N ARG A 323 6.96 -9.14 24.85
CA ARG A 323 6.80 -10.00 26.03
C ARG A 323 6.30 -11.41 25.67
N ILE A 324 5.35 -11.52 24.77
CA ILE A 324 4.85 -12.81 24.28
C ILE A 324 6.00 -13.60 23.66
N TYR A 325 6.80 -12.99 22.81
CA TYR A 325 7.94 -13.65 22.18
C TYR A 325 9.07 -13.99 23.15
N SER A 326 9.20 -13.30 24.28
CA SER A 326 10.20 -13.67 25.32
C SER A 326 9.96 -15.06 25.90
N THR A 327 8.72 -15.55 25.86
CA THR A 327 8.32 -16.87 26.35
C THR A 327 8.05 -17.87 25.22
N PHE A 328 8.12 -17.42 23.98
CA PHE A 328 7.87 -18.24 22.80
C PHE A 328 9.03 -19.21 22.56
N SER A 329 8.74 -20.51 22.62
CA SER A 329 9.70 -21.53 22.21
C SER A 329 9.30 -22.05 20.85
N LYS A 330 10.19 -21.99 19.85
CA LYS A 330 9.98 -22.74 18.62
C LYS A 330 9.83 -24.22 19.00
N GLU A 331 8.69 -24.81 18.75
CA GLU A 331 8.59 -26.27 18.74
C GLU A 331 9.59 -26.78 17.68
N LYS A 332 10.51 -27.63 18.14
CA LYS A 332 11.58 -28.20 17.27
C LYS A 332 11.02 -29.27 16.38
#